data_ce762dc0c7d172dd86abff637b25e38f
#
_entry.id   ce762dc0c7d172dd86abff637b25e38f
#
_cell.length_a   1.000
_cell.length_b   1.000
_cell.length_c   1.000
_cell.angle_alpha   90.00
_cell.angle_beta   90.00
_cell.angle_gamma   90.00
#
_symmetry.space_group_name_H-M   'P 1'
#
loop_
_entity.id
_entity.type
_entity.pdbx_description
1 polymer ?
#
loop_
_entity_poly.entity_id
_entity_poly.type
_entity_poly.pdbx_seq_one_letter_code
_entity_poly.pdbx_strand_id
1 'polypeptide(L)'
;MADPATDTPSPQFSRVVADESEVARALTRMAHELLEANHGAENLVLLGIPTRGVPLARRLAALIEKVEGRPVRQGELDITMYRDDLRANPTRNPGRTAIPGSIDDSVVVLVDDVLYSGRTIGAAFDALRDLGRPRAVRLAVLVDRGHRELPIAADTVGRTIQAADDERVAVQLAELDGTDAITITRTGKES
;
A
#
# COMPACT_ATOMS: atom_id res chain seq x y z
N MET A 1 -48.48 -4.17 -18.35
CA MET A 1 -47.19 -4.03 -19.07
C MET A 1 -46.43 -2.95 -18.32
N ALA A 2 -45.61 -3.36 -17.37
CA ALA A 2 -44.87 -2.47 -16.48
C ALA A 2 -43.49 -2.24 -17.08
N ASP A 3 -43.16 -0.98 -17.23
CA ASP A 3 -41.87 -0.46 -17.77
C ASP A 3 -40.73 -0.82 -16.78
N PRO A 4 -39.62 -1.42 -17.23
CA PRO A 4 -38.51 -1.65 -16.33
C PRO A 4 -37.81 -0.32 -16.03
N ALA A 5 -37.91 0.14 -14.77
CA ALA A 5 -37.16 1.27 -14.26
C ALA A 5 -35.67 1.05 -14.53
N THR A 6 -35.09 1.83 -15.41
CA THR A 6 -33.67 1.98 -15.62
C THR A 6 -33.03 2.51 -14.34
N ASP A 7 -32.39 1.61 -13.61
CA ASP A 7 -31.57 1.92 -12.44
C ASP A 7 -30.35 2.72 -12.93
N THR A 8 -30.48 4.04 -12.90
CA THR A 8 -29.38 4.95 -13.24
C THR A 8 -28.53 5.10 -11.98
N PRO A 9 -27.27 4.60 -11.94
CA PRO A 9 -26.44 4.73 -10.76
C PRO A 9 -26.27 6.22 -10.44
N SER A 10 -26.54 6.58 -9.18
CA SER A 10 -26.34 7.94 -8.67
C SER A 10 -24.91 8.43 -9.00
N PRO A 11 -24.72 9.68 -9.40
CA PRO A 11 -23.40 10.18 -9.77
C PRO A 11 -22.44 10.05 -8.60
N GLN A 12 -21.47 9.13 -8.70
CA GLN A 12 -20.39 9.00 -7.75
C GLN A 12 -19.54 10.27 -7.84
N PHE A 13 -19.62 11.11 -6.82
CA PHE A 13 -18.76 12.28 -6.73
C PHE A 13 -17.33 11.81 -6.45
N SER A 14 -16.46 11.97 -7.45
CA SER A 14 -15.03 11.66 -7.32
C SER A 14 -14.21 12.94 -7.45
N ARG A 15 -13.26 13.15 -6.55
CA ARG A 15 -12.31 14.26 -6.59
C ARG A 15 -10.88 13.79 -6.50
N VAL A 16 -10.01 14.37 -7.31
CA VAL A 16 -8.56 14.18 -7.21
C VAL A 16 -8.04 15.01 -6.03
N VAL A 17 -7.30 14.38 -5.13
CA VAL A 17 -6.68 15.00 -3.95
C VAL A 17 -5.16 15.07 -4.02
N ALA A 18 -4.57 14.30 -4.94
CA ALA A 18 -3.18 14.44 -5.35
C ALA A 18 -3.04 14.04 -6.82
N ASP A 19 -2.31 14.83 -7.58
CA ASP A 19 -1.94 14.57 -8.96
C ASP A 19 -0.61 13.80 -9.05
N GLU A 20 -0.21 13.45 -10.28
CA GLU A 20 1.05 12.74 -10.58
C GLU A 20 2.27 13.41 -9.96
N SER A 21 2.37 14.74 -10.04
CA SER A 21 3.49 15.50 -9.51
C SER A 21 3.55 15.47 -7.98
N GLU A 22 2.40 15.47 -7.32
CA GLU A 22 2.27 15.37 -5.88
C GLU A 22 2.60 13.96 -5.38
N VAL A 23 2.18 12.91 -6.11
CA VAL A 23 2.54 11.52 -5.84
C VAL A 23 4.07 11.32 -5.97
N ALA A 24 4.67 11.84 -7.05
CA ALA A 24 6.12 11.76 -7.26
C ALA A 24 6.92 12.45 -6.14
N ARG A 25 6.49 13.65 -5.71
CA ARG A 25 7.11 14.36 -4.59
C ARG A 25 6.97 13.60 -3.27
N ALA A 26 5.80 13.00 -3.01
CA ALA A 26 5.57 12.20 -1.82
C ALA A 26 6.51 10.99 -1.78
N LEU A 27 6.64 10.25 -2.88
CA LEU A 27 7.54 9.09 -2.98
C LEU A 27 9.02 9.48 -2.81
N THR A 28 9.43 10.62 -3.38
CA THR A 28 10.80 11.12 -3.21
C THR A 28 11.10 11.42 -1.75
N ARG A 29 10.20 12.10 -1.05
CA ARG A 29 10.33 12.38 0.38
C ARG A 29 10.35 11.10 1.21
N MET A 30 9.45 10.14 0.94
CA MET A 30 9.40 8.85 1.61
C MET A 30 10.71 8.07 1.47
N ALA A 31 11.33 8.08 0.28
CA ALA A 31 12.61 7.43 0.05
C ALA A 31 13.73 8.02 0.95
N HIS A 32 13.78 9.34 1.10
CA HIS A 32 14.74 10.01 2.00
C HIS A 32 14.45 9.69 3.47
N GLU A 33 13.19 9.69 3.90
CA GLU A 33 12.78 9.34 5.27
C GLU A 33 13.18 7.90 5.62
N LEU A 34 13.00 6.96 4.68
CA LEU A 34 13.41 5.56 4.87
C LEU A 34 14.92 5.42 5.02
N LEU A 35 15.69 6.15 4.21
CA LEU A 35 17.15 6.17 4.30
C LEU A 35 17.63 6.77 5.63
N GLU A 36 17.07 7.89 6.04
CA GLU A 36 17.40 8.53 7.30
C GLU A 36 17.11 7.61 8.49
N ALA A 37 15.91 7.04 8.52
CA ALA A 37 15.48 6.14 9.60
C ALA A 37 16.31 4.85 9.66
N ASN A 38 16.86 4.38 8.52
CA ASN A 38 17.71 3.18 8.46
C ASN A 38 19.21 3.47 8.51
N HIS A 39 19.61 4.74 8.56
CA HIS A 39 21.02 5.19 8.46
C HIS A 39 21.71 4.70 7.18
N GLY A 40 21.01 4.78 6.05
CA GLY A 40 21.42 4.31 4.73
C GLY A 40 20.63 3.10 4.24
N ALA A 41 21.04 2.52 3.12
CA ALA A 41 20.32 1.40 2.48
C ALA A 41 20.83 0.01 2.89
N GLU A 42 21.77 -0.09 3.82
CA GLU A 42 22.35 -1.37 4.22
C GLU A 42 21.30 -2.24 4.93
N ASN A 43 21.24 -3.53 4.54
CA ASN A 43 20.28 -4.51 5.07
C ASN A 43 18.80 -4.13 4.93
N LEU A 44 18.50 -3.17 4.07
CA LEU A 44 17.12 -2.76 3.76
C LEU A 44 16.50 -3.71 2.72
N VAL A 45 15.26 -4.12 2.97
CA VAL A 45 14.44 -4.92 2.05
C VAL A 45 13.06 -4.30 1.96
N LEU A 46 12.63 -3.94 0.76
CA LEU A 46 11.30 -3.39 0.52
C LEU A 46 10.38 -4.51 0.02
N LEU A 47 9.28 -4.77 0.71
CA LEU A 47 8.29 -5.77 0.32
C LEU A 47 6.95 -5.08 0.03
N GLY A 48 6.58 -5.06 -1.25
CA GLY A 48 5.29 -4.52 -1.67
C GLY A 48 4.16 -5.51 -1.41
N ILE A 49 3.07 -5.03 -0.82
CA ILE A 49 1.85 -5.82 -0.67
C ILE A 49 1.02 -5.70 -1.96
N PRO A 50 0.67 -6.81 -2.61
CA PRO A 50 -0.15 -6.78 -3.81
C PRO A 50 -1.52 -6.12 -3.57
N THR A 51 -2.05 -5.33 -4.51
CA THR A 51 -1.56 -5.13 -5.88
C THR A 51 -0.69 -3.88 -6.01
N ARG A 52 -1.06 -2.76 -5.39
CA ARG A 52 -0.44 -1.44 -5.58
C ARG A 52 0.83 -1.22 -4.76
N GLY A 53 1.00 -1.92 -3.65
CA GLY A 53 2.24 -1.87 -2.88
C GLY A 53 3.46 -2.34 -3.67
N VAL A 54 3.28 -3.25 -4.63
CA VAL A 54 4.40 -3.78 -5.44
C VAL A 54 5.05 -2.71 -6.34
N PRO A 55 4.32 -2.00 -7.21
CA PRO A 55 4.90 -0.90 -7.98
C PRO A 55 5.43 0.23 -7.09
N LEU A 56 4.79 0.53 -5.95
CA LEU A 56 5.30 1.51 -5.01
C LEU A 56 6.64 1.11 -4.40
N ALA A 57 6.80 -0.16 -4.00
CA ALA A 57 8.08 -0.69 -3.50
C ALA A 57 9.19 -0.59 -4.56
N ARG A 58 8.89 -0.88 -5.83
CA ARG A 58 9.84 -0.74 -6.94
C ARG A 58 10.26 0.70 -7.15
N ARG A 59 9.31 1.65 -7.13
CA ARG A 59 9.59 3.08 -7.27
C ARG A 59 10.45 3.60 -6.11
N LEU A 60 10.11 3.22 -4.87
CA LEU A 60 10.91 3.59 -3.70
C LEU A 60 12.32 3.01 -3.78
N ALA A 61 12.48 1.74 -4.17
CA ALA A 61 13.79 1.11 -4.36
C ALA A 61 14.63 1.87 -5.39
N ALA A 62 14.05 2.25 -6.53
CA ALA A 62 14.74 3.02 -7.56
C ALA A 62 15.14 4.44 -7.08
N LEU A 63 14.30 5.09 -6.29
CA LEU A 63 14.61 6.40 -5.70
C LEU A 63 15.74 6.29 -4.67
N ILE A 64 15.73 5.25 -3.83
CA ILE A 64 16.79 4.98 -2.86
C ILE A 64 18.10 4.67 -3.58
N GLU A 65 18.09 3.81 -4.61
CA GLU A 65 19.26 3.49 -5.43
C GLU A 65 19.88 4.74 -6.06
N LYS A 66 19.05 5.67 -6.54
CA LYS A 66 19.52 6.94 -7.10
C LYS A 66 20.28 7.80 -6.08
N VAL A 67 19.92 7.74 -4.81
CA VAL A 67 20.56 8.48 -3.73
C VAL A 67 21.81 7.77 -3.23
N GLU A 68 21.73 6.46 -2.99
CA GLU A 68 22.79 5.65 -2.38
C GLU A 68 23.82 5.13 -3.40
N GLY A 69 23.50 5.15 -4.69
CA GLY A 69 24.37 4.61 -5.75
C GLY A 69 24.46 3.09 -5.79
N ARG A 70 23.61 2.39 -5.04
CA ARG A 70 23.58 0.91 -4.98
C ARG A 70 22.13 0.41 -4.92
N PRO A 71 21.85 -0.77 -5.52
CA PRO A 71 20.50 -1.31 -5.55
C PRO A 71 20.03 -1.73 -4.15
N VAL A 72 18.74 -1.55 -3.90
CA VAL A 72 18.05 -2.02 -2.70
C VAL A 72 17.25 -3.27 -3.03
N ARG A 73 17.32 -4.27 -2.16
CA ARG A 73 16.53 -5.49 -2.31
C ARG A 73 15.04 -5.15 -2.24
N GLN A 74 14.28 -5.62 -3.21
CA GLN A 74 12.83 -5.42 -3.24
C GLN A 74 12.14 -6.69 -3.70
N GLY A 75 10.94 -6.91 -3.22
CA GLY A 75 10.15 -8.09 -3.51
C GLY A 75 8.66 -7.86 -3.32
N GLU A 76 7.93 -8.97 -3.32
CA GLU A 76 6.47 -9.00 -3.24
C GLU A 76 6.06 -9.97 -2.13
N LEU A 77 5.19 -9.49 -1.23
CA LEU A 77 4.63 -10.27 -0.13
C LEU A 77 3.14 -10.50 -0.37
N ASP A 78 2.79 -11.68 -0.86
CA ASP A 78 1.38 -12.07 -0.96
C ASP A 78 0.85 -12.46 0.41
N ILE A 79 -0.21 -11.79 0.82
CA ILE A 79 -0.89 -11.98 2.10
C ILE A 79 -2.25 -12.68 1.96
N THR A 80 -2.59 -13.16 0.75
CA THR A 80 -3.92 -13.70 0.45
C THR A 80 -4.32 -14.80 1.42
N MET A 81 -3.41 -15.72 1.75
CA MET A 81 -3.68 -16.85 2.66
C MET A 81 -3.82 -16.45 4.15
N TYR A 82 -3.39 -15.24 4.51
CA TYR A 82 -3.38 -14.74 5.89
C TYR A 82 -4.50 -13.74 6.19
N ARG A 83 -5.29 -13.40 5.17
CA ARG A 83 -6.40 -12.45 5.33
C ARG A 83 -7.57 -13.13 6.02
N ASP A 84 -8.15 -12.45 7.00
CA ASP A 84 -9.33 -12.88 7.76
C ASP A 84 -10.63 -12.85 6.93
N ASP A 85 -10.65 -12.10 5.81
CA ASP A 85 -11.80 -12.00 4.88
C ASP A 85 -11.82 -13.10 3.78
N LEU A 86 -10.87 -14.06 3.77
CA LEU A 86 -10.85 -15.18 2.82
C LEU A 86 -12.14 -16.01 2.86
N ARG A 87 -12.75 -16.17 4.02
CA ARG A 87 -14.01 -16.91 4.17
C ARG A 87 -15.16 -16.25 3.43
N ALA A 88 -15.12 -14.93 3.28
CA ALA A 88 -16.13 -14.14 2.56
C ALA A 88 -15.85 -14.04 1.04
N ASN A 89 -14.61 -14.26 0.61
CA ASN A 89 -14.17 -14.16 -0.78
C ASN A 89 -13.25 -15.33 -1.20
N PRO A 90 -13.79 -16.56 -1.34
CA PRO A 90 -13.00 -17.77 -1.60
C PRO A 90 -12.39 -17.84 -3.02
N THR A 91 -12.72 -16.91 -3.92
CA THR A 91 -12.28 -16.90 -5.32
C THR A 91 -10.95 -16.19 -5.57
N ARG A 92 -10.30 -15.65 -4.54
CA ARG A 92 -8.96 -15.05 -4.70
C ARG A 92 -7.91 -16.16 -4.79
N ASN A 93 -7.34 -16.33 -5.96
CA ASN A 93 -6.15 -17.19 -6.12
C ASN A 93 -4.97 -16.58 -5.35
N PRO A 94 -4.21 -17.38 -4.57
CA PRO A 94 -2.99 -16.92 -3.97
C PRO A 94 -2.06 -16.36 -5.05
N GLY A 95 -1.51 -15.19 -4.82
CA GLY A 95 -0.47 -14.61 -5.64
C GLY A 95 0.88 -15.29 -5.37
N ARG A 96 1.93 -14.73 -5.90
CA ARG A 96 3.27 -15.25 -5.73
C ARG A 96 4.03 -14.38 -4.72
N THR A 97 4.39 -14.95 -3.57
CA THR A 97 5.40 -14.33 -2.71
C THR A 97 6.77 -14.47 -3.37
N ALA A 98 7.43 -13.36 -3.63
CA ALA A 98 8.75 -13.30 -4.24
C ALA A 98 9.69 -12.47 -3.35
N ILE A 99 10.41 -13.16 -2.48
CA ILE A 99 11.37 -12.54 -1.56
C ILE A 99 12.78 -12.58 -2.18
N PRO A 100 13.51 -11.45 -2.16
CA PRO A 100 14.85 -11.37 -2.74
C PRO A 100 15.94 -11.92 -1.80
N GLY A 101 15.91 -13.23 -1.52
CA GLY A 101 16.82 -13.91 -0.58
C GLY A 101 16.31 -13.93 0.86
N SER A 102 17.16 -14.28 1.84
CA SER A 102 16.80 -14.25 3.26
C SER A 102 16.47 -12.84 3.74
N ILE A 103 15.45 -12.74 4.58
CA ILE A 103 15.09 -11.51 5.30
C ILE A 103 15.64 -11.50 6.74
N ASP A 104 16.30 -12.58 7.16
CA ASP A 104 16.88 -12.66 8.49
C ASP A 104 17.86 -11.51 8.74
N ASP A 105 17.83 -10.94 9.93
CA ASP A 105 18.64 -9.81 10.36
C ASP A 105 18.51 -8.53 9.51
N SER A 106 17.61 -8.53 8.52
CA SER A 106 17.32 -7.35 7.67
C SER A 106 16.33 -6.41 8.34
N VAL A 107 16.30 -5.17 7.87
CA VAL A 107 15.18 -4.25 8.11
C VAL A 107 14.22 -4.40 6.94
N VAL A 108 13.06 -4.98 7.20
CA VAL A 108 11.99 -5.12 6.20
C VAL A 108 11.08 -3.91 6.27
N VAL A 109 10.86 -3.27 5.13
CA VAL A 109 9.83 -2.23 4.98
C VAL A 109 8.67 -2.83 4.19
N LEU A 110 7.53 -2.99 4.84
CA LEU A 110 6.26 -3.29 4.16
C LEU A 110 5.78 -2.03 3.45
N VAL A 111 5.44 -2.16 2.18
CA VAL A 111 4.97 -1.04 1.35
C VAL A 111 3.55 -1.32 0.87
N ASP A 112 2.64 -0.39 1.15
CA ASP A 112 1.25 -0.47 0.72
C ASP A 112 0.75 0.89 0.19
N ASP A 113 -0.38 0.90 -0.50
CA ASP A 113 -0.95 2.13 -1.06
C ASP A 113 -1.77 2.91 -0.02
N VAL A 114 -2.69 2.24 0.68
CA VAL A 114 -3.60 2.90 1.65
C VAL A 114 -3.64 2.14 2.96
N LEU A 115 -3.21 2.79 4.02
CA LEU A 115 -3.43 2.31 5.38
C LEU A 115 -4.81 2.78 5.89
N TYR A 116 -5.69 1.83 6.15
CA TYR A 116 -7.04 2.06 6.67
C TYR A 116 -7.22 1.35 8.01
N SER A 117 -7.89 0.21 8.06
CA SER A 117 -8.18 -0.53 9.29
C SER A 117 -6.94 -1.16 9.95
N GLY A 118 -5.89 -1.43 9.18
CA GLY A 118 -4.69 -2.16 9.61
C GLY A 118 -4.74 -3.68 9.38
N ARG A 119 -5.89 -4.24 8.95
CA ARG A 119 -6.05 -5.71 8.75
C ARG A 119 -5.09 -6.27 7.72
N THR A 120 -4.88 -5.57 6.61
CA THR A 120 -3.89 -5.92 5.58
C THR A 120 -2.50 -6.07 6.18
N ILE A 121 -2.10 -5.14 7.04
CA ILE A 121 -0.78 -5.15 7.68
C ILE A 121 -0.69 -6.24 8.75
N GLY A 122 -1.77 -6.50 9.49
CA GLY A 122 -1.85 -7.63 10.40
C GLY A 122 -1.57 -8.96 9.68
N ALA A 123 -2.24 -9.20 8.54
CA ALA A 123 -1.99 -10.37 7.70
C ALA A 123 -0.55 -10.41 7.15
N ALA A 124 0.04 -9.25 6.82
CA ALA A 124 1.43 -9.18 6.38
C ALA A 124 2.43 -9.57 7.49
N PHE A 125 2.16 -9.23 8.74
CA PHE A 125 2.99 -9.69 9.87
C PHE A 125 2.92 -11.20 10.06
N ASP A 126 1.75 -11.81 9.90
CA ASP A 126 1.63 -13.27 9.98
C ASP A 126 2.38 -13.95 8.84
N ALA A 127 2.26 -13.45 7.61
CA ALA A 127 3.03 -13.94 6.46
C ALA A 127 4.55 -13.83 6.67
N LEU A 128 5.04 -12.71 7.23
CA LEU A 128 6.47 -12.53 7.50
C LEU A 128 7.04 -13.53 8.50
N ARG A 129 6.27 -13.96 9.50
CA ARG A 129 6.71 -14.93 10.50
C ARG A 129 7.08 -16.29 9.88
N ASP A 130 6.41 -16.65 8.78
CA ASP A 130 6.67 -17.91 8.07
C ASP A 130 7.88 -17.82 7.12
N LEU A 131 8.33 -16.59 6.80
CA LEU A 131 9.37 -16.34 5.80
C LEU A 131 10.76 -16.10 6.40
N GLY A 132 10.85 -15.73 7.67
CA GLY A 132 12.12 -15.46 8.33
C GLY A 132 12.00 -14.58 9.58
N ARG A 133 13.16 -14.13 10.08
CA ARG A 133 13.26 -13.31 11.30
C ARG A 133 13.98 -11.99 11.01
N PRO A 134 13.28 -10.98 10.46
CA PRO A 134 13.87 -9.67 10.28
C PRO A 134 14.25 -9.05 11.62
N ARG A 135 15.32 -8.26 11.63
CA ARG A 135 15.74 -7.48 12.80
C ARG A 135 14.69 -6.44 13.20
N ALA A 136 14.05 -5.85 12.21
CA ALA A 136 12.94 -4.90 12.38
C ALA A 136 11.99 -4.96 11.19
N VAL A 137 10.73 -4.65 11.45
CA VAL A 137 9.72 -4.43 10.41
C VAL A 137 9.22 -3.00 10.54
N ARG A 138 9.19 -2.29 9.42
CA ARG A 138 8.66 -0.94 9.28
C ARG A 138 7.54 -0.91 8.25
N LEU A 139 6.71 0.10 8.31
CA LEU A 139 5.59 0.28 7.40
C LEU A 139 5.69 1.63 6.67
N ALA A 140 5.67 1.58 5.35
CA ALA A 140 5.60 2.74 4.49
C ALA A 140 4.32 2.69 3.65
N VAL A 141 3.49 3.73 3.72
CA VAL A 141 2.25 3.81 2.97
C VAL A 141 2.15 5.13 2.21
N LEU A 142 1.65 5.07 0.97
CA LEU A 142 1.44 6.30 0.21
C LEU A 142 0.36 7.18 0.85
N VAL A 143 -0.71 6.56 1.36
CA VAL A 143 -1.80 7.26 2.04
C VAL A 143 -2.10 6.64 3.39
N ASP A 144 -2.15 7.47 4.42
CA ASP A 144 -2.78 7.15 5.69
C ASP A 144 -4.17 7.79 5.75
N ARG A 145 -5.22 6.95 5.75
CA ARG A 145 -6.62 7.40 5.78
C ARG A 145 -7.16 7.57 7.20
N GLY A 146 -6.49 7.03 8.22
CA GLY A 146 -7.04 6.93 9.57
C GLY A 146 -8.03 5.76 9.73
N HIS A 147 -8.94 5.87 10.70
CA HIS A 147 -9.99 4.87 11.00
C HIS A 147 -9.46 3.44 11.25
N ARG A 148 -8.51 3.32 12.18
CA ARG A 148 -7.91 2.03 12.56
C ARG A 148 -8.88 1.15 13.32
N GLU A 149 -8.84 -0.15 13.00
CA GLU A 149 -9.41 -1.22 13.80
C GLU A 149 -8.33 -1.99 14.58
N LEU A 150 -7.09 -1.96 14.10
CA LEU A 150 -5.92 -2.52 14.78
C LEU A 150 -4.94 -1.39 15.15
N PRO A 151 -4.18 -1.52 16.27
CA PRO A 151 -3.25 -0.49 16.74
C PRO A 151 -1.96 -0.48 15.89
N ILE A 152 -2.09 -0.17 14.61
CA ILE A 152 -1.01 -0.14 13.62
C ILE A 152 -0.82 1.29 13.15
N ALA A 153 0.43 1.76 13.17
CA ALA A 153 0.85 3.04 12.62
C ALA A 153 1.93 2.83 11.56
N ALA A 154 1.93 3.68 10.53
CA ALA A 154 3.01 3.68 9.56
C ALA A 154 4.20 4.53 10.05
N ASP A 155 5.42 4.05 9.78
CA ASP A 155 6.66 4.79 10.07
C ASP A 155 6.90 5.90 9.03
N THR A 156 6.50 5.66 7.79
CA THR A 156 6.66 6.60 6.68
C THR A 156 5.32 6.74 5.96
N VAL A 157 4.84 7.98 5.82
CA VAL A 157 3.54 8.28 5.21
C VAL A 157 3.71 9.29 4.09
N GLY A 158 3.27 8.93 2.88
CA GLY A 158 3.26 9.86 1.75
C GLY A 158 2.30 11.02 1.96
N ARG A 159 1.07 10.73 2.35
CA ARG A 159 0.03 11.74 2.61
C ARG A 159 -0.98 11.25 3.65
N THR A 160 -1.32 12.09 4.60
CA THR A 160 -2.44 11.83 5.51
C THR A 160 -3.71 12.45 4.92
N ILE A 161 -4.77 11.65 4.80
CA ILE A 161 -6.06 12.08 4.26
C ILE A 161 -7.13 11.66 5.26
N GLN A 162 -7.80 12.66 5.84
CA GLN A 162 -9.00 12.40 6.61
C GLN A 162 -10.19 12.29 5.65
N ALA A 163 -10.76 11.09 5.55
CA ALA A 163 -11.95 10.82 4.76
C ALA A 163 -13.12 10.46 5.68
N ALA A 164 -14.34 10.85 5.32
CA ALA A 164 -15.53 10.45 6.04
C ALA A 164 -15.80 8.95 5.88
N ASP A 165 -16.70 8.39 6.69
CA ASP A 165 -17.02 6.95 6.67
C ASP A 165 -17.64 6.52 5.34
N ASP A 166 -18.36 7.41 4.67
CA ASP A 166 -18.98 7.21 3.36
C ASP A 166 -18.04 7.55 2.18
N GLU A 167 -16.80 7.96 2.47
CA GLU A 167 -15.79 8.28 1.46
C GLU A 167 -14.76 7.13 1.34
N ARG A 168 -14.42 6.78 0.11
CA ARG A 168 -13.37 5.82 -0.21
C ARG A 168 -12.17 6.54 -0.80
N VAL A 169 -11.00 6.33 -0.22
CA VAL A 169 -9.72 6.77 -0.78
C VAL A 169 -9.20 5.66 -1.70
N ALA A 170 -8.77 6.05 -2.91
CA ALA A 170 -8.17 5.15 -3.88
C ALA A 170 -6.88 5.77 -4.43
N VAL A 171 -5.87 4.94 -4.61
CA VAL A 171 -4.62 5.28 -5.29
C VAL A 171 -4.68 4.70 -6.70
N GLN A 172 -4.31 5.48 -7.68
CA GLN A 172 -4.10 5.07 -9.07
C GLN A 172 -2.61 5.15 -9.35
N LEU A 173 -2.06 4.17 -10.06
CA LEU A 173 -0.65 4.12 -10.43
C LEU A 173 -0.53 3.85 -11.94
N ALA A 174 0.39 4.55 -12.58
CA ALA A 174 0.56 4.50 -14.03
C ALA A 174 0.75 3.06 -14.56
N GLU A 175 1.41 2.18 -13.80
CA GLU A 175 1.65 0.78 -14.16
C GLU A 175 0.38 -0.06 -14.23
N LEU A 176 -0.69 0.33 -13.53
CA LEU A 176 -1.93 -0.43 -13.38
C LEU A 176 -3.13 0.31 -13.98
N ASP A 177 -3.15 1.63 -13.81
CA ASP A 177 -4.31 2.48 -14.07
C ASP A 177 -4.06 3.50 -15.20
N GLY A 178 -2.81 3.55 -15.73
CA GLY A 178 -2.39 4.48 -16.80
C GLY A 178 -2.11 5.91 -16.34
N THR A 179 -2.32 6.22 -15.06
CA THR A 179 -2.06 7.54 -14.45
C THR A 179 -1.72 7.40 -12.98
N ASP A 180 -0.99 8.38 -12.44
CA ASP A 180 -0.78 8.49 -11.00
C ASP A 180 -1.75 9.51 -10.42
N ALA A 181 -2.57 9.10 -9.47
CA ALA A 181 -3.45 10.00 -8.74
C ALA A 181 -3.87 9.40 -7.39
N ILE A 182 -4.26 10.26 -6.46
CA ILE A 182 -5.02 9.87 -5.27
C ILE A 182 -6.39 10.52 -5.38
N THR A 183 -7.44 9.71 -5.26
CA THR A 183 -8.82 10.15 -5.40
C THR A 183 -9.64 9.82 -4.17
N ILE A 184 -10.66 10.64 -3.91
CA ILE A 184 -11.71 10.34 -2.93
C ILE A 184 -13.02 10.22 -3.69
N THR A 185 -13.72 9.13 -3.46
CA THR A 185 -15.04 8.87 -4.04
C THR A 185 -16.04 8.70 -2.92
N ARG A 186 -17.15 9.42 -2.98
CA ARG A 186 -18.26 9.22 -2.04
C ARG A 186 -19.12 8.07 -2.51
N THR A 187 -19.28 7.05 -1.67
CA THR A 187 -20.24 5.98 -1.87
C THR A 187 -21.59 6.48 -1.36
N GLY A 188 -22.52 6.79 -2.27
CA GLY A 188 -23.87 7.15 -1.86
C GLY A 188 -24.47 5.99 -1.05
N LYS A 189 -24.72 6.20 0.25
CA LYS A 189 -25.67 5.34 0.98
C LYS A 189 -27.05 5.77 0.52
N GLU A 190 -27.76 4.85 -0.12
CA GLU A 190 -29.23 4.96 -0.18
C GLU A 190 -29.75 5.00 1.26
N SER A 191 -30.49 6.04 1.58
CA SER A 191 -31.22 6.23 2.84
C SER A 191 -32.48 5.38 2.82
#